data_a3239c2e590cc4fe19f5151b448bfffa
#
_entry.id   a3239c2e590cc4fe19f5151b448bfffa
#
_cell.length_a   1.000
_cell.length_b   1.000
_cell.length_c   1.000
_cell.angle_alpha   90.00
_cell.angle_beta   90.00
_cell.angle_gamma   90.00
#
_symmetry.space_group_name_H-M   'P 1'
#
loop_
_entity.id
_entity.type
_entity.pdbx_description
1 polymer ?
#
loop_
_entity_poly.entity_id
_entity_poly.type
_entity_poly.pdbx_seq_one_letter_code
_entity_poly.pdbx_strand_id
1 'polypeptide(L)'
;MRHVVASSCVLAALLSAFGARAESVDQVRRGFAQMIYQDSSPDINREAPQPMLRAVVVLRVRLDDHDHWRAEVMRENDVEPGLTRKALASVEHLASTMPVSAGMSEQLHREGFVEVWLFQNDGRFALKTLALPQRGL
;
A
#
# COMPACT_ATOMS: atom_id res chain seq x y z
N MET A 1 37.39 -7.41 -53.30
CA MET A 1 37.53 -7.21 -51.83
C MET A 1 36.24 -6.77 -51.23
N ARG A 2 35.80 -7.52 -50.33
CA ARG A 2 34.49 -7.25 -49.71
C ARG A 2 34.62 -7.07 -48.25
N HIS A 3 34.15 -5.98 -47.78
CA HIS A 3 34.07 -5.70 -46.38
C HIS A 3 32.67 -6.03 -45.94
N VAL A 4 32.54 -7.06 -45.16
CA VAL A 4 31.30 -7.34 -44.47
C VAL A 4 31.34 -6.55 -43.20
N VAL A 5 30.55 -5.53 -43.17
CA VAL A 5 30.28 -4.84 -41.92
C VAL A 5 29.20 -5.63 -41.20
N ALA A 6 29.61 -6.37 -40.25
CA ALA A 6 28.67 -6.99 -39.34
C ALA A 6 28.02 -5.90 -38.51
N SER A 7 26.80 -5.63 -38.84
CA SER A 7 25.95 -4.78 -38.05
C SER A 7 25.61 -5.51 -36.73
N SER A 8 26.30 -5.15 -35.68
CA SER A 8 25.94 -5.58 -34.36
C SER A 8 24.70 -4.81 -33.92
N CYS A 9 23.58 -5.42 -34.11
CA CYS A 9 22.34 -4.90 -33.60
C CYS A 9 22.30 -4.98 -32.08
N VAL A 10 22.34 -3.90 -31.50
CA VAL A 10 21.57 -3.37 -30.40
C VAL A 10 20.47 -4.32 -29.94
N LEU A 11 20.76 -5.03 -28.87
CA LEU A 11 19.78 -5.75 -28.09
C LEU A 11 19.89 -5.33 -26.62
N ALA A 12 19.77 -4.06 -26.36
CA ALA A 12 19.94 -3.55 -25.02
C ALA A 12 18.74 -2.76 -24.47
N ALA A 13 17.61 -2.80 -25.15
CA ALA A 13 16.54 -1.85 -24.81
C ALA A 13 15.27 -2.47 -24.19
N LEU A 14 15.27 -3.73 -23.82
CA LEU A 14 14.02 -4.40 -23.41
C LEU A 14 13.98 -4.90 -21.96
N LEU A 15 14.92 -4.51 -21.13
CA LEU A 15 14.95 -4.96 -19.73
C LEU A 15 14.40 -3.96 -18.72
N SER A 16 13.90 -2.83 -19.16
CA SER A 16 13.45 -1.78 -18.24
C SER A 16 11.95 -1.78 -17.93
N ALA A 17 11.18 -2.69 -18.53
CA ALA A 17 9.73 -2.70 -18.33
C ALA A 17 9.23 -3.66 -17.25
N PHE A 18 10.06 -4.55 -16.73
CA PHE A 18 9.66 -5.54 -15.74
C PHE A 18 10.39 -5.33 -14.42
N GLY A 19 9.68 -4.81 -13.44
CA GLY A 19 10.12 -4.88 -12.06
C GLY A 19 10.83 -3.64 -11.55
N ALA A 20 10.25 -2.45 -11.76
CA ALA A 20 10.61 -1.32 -10.92
C ALA A 20 10.34 -1.73 -9.45
N ARG A 21 11.40 -2.04 -8.72
CA ARG A 21 11.31 -2.32 -7.29
C ARG A 21 11.05 -1.03 -6.55
N ALA A 22 10.20 -1.08 -5.53
CA ALA A 22 10.04 0.04 -4.64
C ALA A 22 11.35 0.33 -3.90
N GLU A 23 11.87 1.53 -4.04
CA GLU A 23 13.14 1.99 -3.45
C GLU A 23 12.95 2.92 -2.27
N SER A 24 11.74 3.42 -2.04
CA SER A 24 11.40 4.27 -0.91
C SER A 24 10.20 3.75 -0.14
N VAL A 25 10.13 4.12 1.14
CA VAL A 25 8.98 3.77 1.99
C VAL A 25 7.69 4.37 1.43
N ASP A 26 7.74 5.57 0.87
CA ASP A 26 6.57 6.21 0.28
C ASP A 26 6.05 5.45 -0.94
N GLN A 27 6.93 4.92 -1.78
CA GLN A 27 6.54 4.05 -2.89
C GLN A 27 5.90 2.76 -2.40
N VAL A 28 6.47 2.14 -1.35
CA VAL A 28 5.90 0.94 -0.73
C VAL A 28 4.51 1.24 -0.15
N ARG A 29 4.39 2.34 0.61
CA ARG A 29 3.11 2.75 1.20
C ARG A 29 2.04 2.96 0.13
N ARG A 30 2.38 3.62 -0.97
CA ARG A 30 1.45 3.85 -2.08
C ARG A 30 1.04 2.56 -2.75
N GLY A 31 1.98 1.68 -3.05
CA GLY A 31 1.71 0.37 -3.64
C GLY A 31 0.85 -0.51 -2.73
N PHE A 32 1.15 -0.51 -1.44
CA PHE A 32 0.32 -1.18 -0.42
C PHE A 32 -1.10 -0.64 -0.41
N ALA A 33 -1.26 0.68 -0.39
CA ALA A 33 -2.58 1.30 -0.38
C ALA A 33 -3.39 0.93 -1.64
N GLN A 34 -2.75 0.87 -2.80
CA GLN A 34 -3.39 0.42 -4.04
C GLN A 34 -3.84 -1.04 -3.96
N MET A 35 -3.05 -1.91 -3.35
CA MET A 35 -3.44 -3.31 -3.13
C MET A 35 -4.66 -3.42 -2.21
N ILE A 36 -4.69 -2.66 -1.12
CA ILE A 36 -5.86 -2.59 -0.24
C ILE A 36 -7.10 -2.14 -1.03
N TYR A 37 -6.99 -1.11 -1.84
CA TYR A 37 -8.11 -0.60 -2.64
C TYR A 37 -8.65 -1.63 -3.63
N GLN A 38 -7.80 -2.43 -4.22
CA GLN A 38 -8.22 -3.50 -5.12
C GLN A 38 -8.88 -4.65 -4.37
N ASP A 39 -8.26 -5.10 -3.29
CA ASP A 39 -8.71 -6.26 -2.53
C ASP A 39 -10.00 -5.99 -1.75
N SER A 40 -10.13 -4.79 -1.21
CA SER A 40 -11.27 -4.37 -0.39
C SER A 40 -12.26 -3.50 -1.15
N SER A 41 -12.32 -3.60 -2.46
CA SER A 41 -13.04 -2.66 -3.35
C SER A 41 -14.45 -2.28 -2.92
N PRO A 42 -15.32 -3.21 -2.46
CA PRO A 42 -16.66 -2.85 -2.00
C PRO A 42 -16.66 -1.94 -0.75
N ASP A 43 -15.63 -2.01 0.05
CA ASP A 43 -15.51 -1.27 1.31
C ASP A 43 -14.74 0.04 1.17
N ILE A 44 -14.30 0.39 -0.04
CA ILE A 44 -13.49 1.57 -0.28
C ILE A 44 -14.36 2.77 -0.60
N ASN A 45 -14.11 3.87 0.10
CA ASN A 45 -14.61 5.18 -0.29
C ASN A 45 -13.63 5.83 -1.25
N ARG A 46 -14.05 6.03 -2.49
CA ARG A 46 -13.24 6.66 -3.54
C ARG A 46 -13.50 8.15 -3.69
N GLU A 47 -14.45 8.66 -2.95
CA GLU A 47 -14.77 10.09 -2.92
C GLU A 47 -13.95 10.81 -1.86
N ALA A 48 -14.01 12.13 -1.86
CA ALA A 48 -13.40 12.93 -0.80
C ALA A 48 -13.98 12.55 0.58
N PRO A 49 -13.15 12.38 1.62
CA PRO A 49 -13.63 12.06 2.95
C PRO A 49 -14.61 13.10 3.48
N GLN A 50 -15.55 12.66 4.28
CA GLN A 50 -16.50 13.51 4.98
C GLN A 50 -15.75 14.45 5.95
N PRO A 51 -16.30 15.66 6.23
CA PRO A 51 -15.70 16.55 7.24
C PRO A 51 -15.56 15.91 8.61
N MET A 52 -16.57 15.13 9.02
CA MET A 52 -16.52 14.37 10.28
C MET A 52 -16.44 12.86 9.95
N LEU A 53 -15.34 12.26 10.31
CA LEU A 53 -15.15 10.83 10.16
C LEU A 53 -15.77 10.08 11.35
N ARG A 54 -16.31 8.90 11.07
CA ARG A 54 -16.84 8.01 12.11
C ARG A 54 -15.72 7.46 12.97
N ALA A 55 -14.59 7.10 12.37
CA ALA A 55 -13.42 6.62 13.07
C ALA A 55 -12.15 6.86 12.27
N VAL A 56 -11.04 6.94 12.98
CA VAL A 56 -9.69 6.96 12.43
C VAL A 56 -8.90 5.83 13.10
N VAL A 57 -8.39 4.91 12.30
CA VAL A 57 -7.57 3.81 12.79
C VAL A 57 -6.17 3.96 12.22
N VAL A 58 -5.17 3.96 13.08
CA VAL A 58 -3.76 4.08 12.68
C VAL A 58 -3.07 2.75 12.94
N LEU A 59 -2.52 2.17 11.88
CA LEU A 59 -1.81 0.91 11.95
C LEU A 59 -0.37 1.08 11.52
N ARG A 60 0.53 0.37 12.20
CA ARG A 60 1.88 0.12 11.70
C ARG A 60 1.86 -1.18 10.92
N VAL A 61 2.29 -1.10 9.68
CA VAL A 61 2.32 -2.22 8.74
C VAL A 61 3.76 -2.70 8.57
N ARG A 62 3.97 -4.00 8.69
CA ARG A 62 5.27 -4.65 8.55
C ARG A 62 5.15 -5.92 7.72
N LEU A 63 6.30 -6.45 7.30
CA LEU A 63 6.39 -7.82 6.82
C LEU A 63 6.78 -8.75 7.97
N ASP A 64 6.15 -9.92 8.03
CA ASP A 64 6.55 -10.98 8.96
C ASP A 64 7.70 -11.83 8.38
N ASP A 65 8.13 -12.87 9.10
CA ASP A 65 9.25 -13.74 8.69
C ASP A 65 8.97 -14.53 7.41
N HIS A 66 7.70 -14.57 6.96
CA HIS A 66 7.28 -15.24 5.73
C HIS A 66 6.93 -14.24 4.62
N ASP A 67 7.32 -12.97 4.78
CA ASP A 67 7.03 -11.88 3.87
C ASP A 67 5.53 -11.62 3.67
N HIS A 68 4.72 -11.92 4.68
CA HIS A 68 3.32 -11.56 4.71
C HIS A 68 3.12 -10.22 5.42
N TRP A 69 2.17 -9.45 4.93
CA TRP A 69 1.78 -8.20 5.56
C TRP A 69 1.12 -8.45 6.91
N ARG A 70 1.60 -7.73 7.91
CA ARG A 70 1.06 -7.73 9.27
C ARG A 70 0.87 -6.30 9.75
N ALA A 71 -0.10 -6.10 10.63
CA ALA A 71 -0.37 -4.79 11.18
C ALA A 71 -0.56 -4.86 12.68
N GLU A 72 -0.12 -3.81 13.35
CA GLU A 72 -0.38 -3.59 14.77
C GLU A 72 -1.10 -2.25 14.97
N VAL A 73 -2.01 -2.20 15.91
CA VAL A 73 -2.79 -1.01 16.22
C VAL A 73 -1.93 -0.01 16.95
N MET A 74 -1.82 1.20 16.41
CA MET A 74 -1.16 2.32 17.06
C MET A 74 -2.17 3.28 17.69
N ARG A 75 -3.32 3.43 17.05
CA ARG A 75 -4.41 4.26 17.52
C ARG A 75 -5.73 3.71 17.00
N GLU A 76 -6.73 3.65 17.86
CA GLU A 76 -8.07 3.17 17.51
C GLU A 76 -9.16 4.01 18.17
N ASN A 77 -10.39 3.78 17.73
CA ASN A 77 -11.58 4.29 18.39
C ASN A 77 -12.14 3.21 19.29
N ASP A 78 -12.04 3.38 20.59
CA ASP A 78 -12.47 2.41 21.59
C ASP A 78 -13.99 2.19 21.59
N VAL A 79 -14.76 3.14 21.04
CA VAL A 79 -16.22 3.05 20.97
C VAL A 79 -16.68 2.05 19.90
N GLU A 80 -15.90 1.86 18.85
CA GLU A 80 -16.25 0.97 17.74
C GLU A 80 -15.11 0.03 17.37
N PRO A 81 -14.82 -0.98 18.19
CA PRO A 81 -13.72 -1.90 17.93
C PRO A 81 -13.91 -2.73 16.64
N GLY A 82 -15.14 -2.82 16.13
CA GLY A 82 -15.42 -3.49 14.85
C GLY A 82 -14.75 -2.81 13.66
N LEU A 83 -14.58 -1.50 13.67
CA LEU A 83 -13.89 -0.78 12.62
C LEU A 83 -12.38 -1.03 12.67
N THR A 84 -11.80 -1.12 13.85
CA THR A 84 -10.40 -1.52 14.02
C THR A 84 -10.17 -2.93 13.47
N ARG A 85 -11.04 -3.88 13.77
CA ARG A 85 -10.97 -5.24 13.23
C ARG A 85 -11.07 -5.25 11.70
N LYS A 86 -11.92 -4.40 11.14
CA LYS A 86 -12.06 -4.26 9.69
C LYS A 86 -10.77 -3.75 9.04
N ALA A 87 -10.13 -2.77 9.66
CA ALA A 87 -8.84 -2.27 9.20
C ALA A 87 -7.76 -3.36 9.25
N LEU A 88 -7.65 -4.07 10.37
CA LEU A 88 -6.70 -5.19 10.52
C LEU A 88 -6.96 -6.28 9.50
N ALA A 89 -8.21 -6.68 9.30
CA ALA A 89 -8.59 -7.72 8.34
C ALA A 89 -8.20 -7.32 6.92
N SER A 90 -8.31 -6.05 6.55
CA SER A 90 -7.94 -5.59 5.22
C SER A 90 -6.45 -5.81 4.93
N VAL A 91 -5.59 -5.74 5.94
CA VAL A 91 -4.15 -6.04 5.81
C VAL A 91 -3.91 -7.55 5.78
N GLU A 92 -4.49 -8.28 6.70
CA GLU A 92 -4.26 -9.73 6.85
C GLU A 92 -4.76 -10.52 5.65
N HIS A 93 -5.77 -10.05 4.94
CA HIS A 93 -6.31 -10.71 3.75
C HIS A 93 -5.51 -10.45 2.49
N LEU A 94 -4.53 -9.55 2.50
CA LEU A 94 -3.68 -9.34 1.34
C LEU A 94 -2.86 -10.58 1.04
N ALA A 95 -3.11 -11.16 -0.13
CA ALA A 95 -2.39 -12.35 -0.60
C ALA A 95 -1.07 -11.99 -1.30
N SER A 96 -0.95 -10.75 -1.75
CA SER A 96 0.18 -10.29 -2.57
C SER A 96 1.16 -9.45 -1.77
N THR A 97 2.42 -9.65 -2.07
CA THR A 97 3.49 -8.74 -1.71
C THR A 97 3.96 -7.99 -2.95
N MET A 98 4.73 -6.95 -2.77
CA MET A 98 5.28 -6.19 -3.88
C MET A 98 6.80 -6.39 -3.96
N PRO A 99 7.40 -6.34 -5.16
CA PRO A 99 8.85 -6.43 -5.28
C PRO A 99 9.51 -5.22 -4.60
N VAL A 100 10.47 -5.52 -3.75
CA VAL A 100 11.26 -4.49 -3.05
C VAL A 100 12.73 -4.88 -3.08
N SER A 101 13.62 -3.91 -2.92
CA SER A 101 15.04 -4.17 -2.75
C SER A 101 15.30 -4.91 -1.43
N ALA A 102 16.45 -5.56 -1.31
CA ALA A 102 16.84 -6.26 -0.07
C ALA A 102 16.88 -5.31 1.13
N GLY A 103 17.42 -4.10 0.94
CA GLY A 103 17.45 -3.08 2.00
C GLY A 103 16.07 -2.61 2.41
N MET A 104 15.16 -2.45 1.45
CA MET A 104 13.77 -2.11 1.73
C MET A 104 13.06 -3.25 2.44
N SER A 105 13.26 -4.49 2.01
CA SER A 105 12.71 -5.66 2.69
C SER A 105 13.11 -5.70 4.16
N GLU A 106 14.39 -5.51 4.46
CA GLU A 106 14.89 -5.46 5.83
C GLU A 106 14.22 -4.34 6.64
N GLN A 107 14.07 -3.16 6.06
CA GLN A 107 13.40 -2.05 6.70
C GLN A 107 11.93 -2.35 7.00
N LEU A 108 11.22 -3.01 6.07
CA LEU A 108 9.83 -3.40 6.26
C LEU A 108 9.65 -4.47 7.34
N HIS A 109 10.61 -5.38 7.49
CA HIS A 109 10.62 -6.34 8.60
C HIS A 109 10.87 -5.66 9.93
N ARG A 110 11.80 -4.73 9.98
CA ARG A 110 12.24 -4.08 11.22
C ARG A 110 11.31 -2.95 11.66
N GLU A 111 10.97 -2.05 10.77
CA GLU A 111 10.25 -0.81 11.10
C GLU A 111 8.88 -0.73 10.45
N GLY A 112 8.76 -1.17 9.21
CA GLY A 112 7.55 -1.00 8.44
C GLY A 112 7.21 0.46 8.15
N PHE A 113 5.94 0.74 8.05
CA PHE A 113 5.40 2.10 7.84
C PHE A 113 4.06 2.23 8.53
N VAL A 114 3.62 3.48 8.69
CA VAL A 114 2.32 3.81 9.28
C VAL A 114 1.35 4.16 8.16
N GLU A 115 0.14 3.62 8.24
CA GLU A 115 -0.98 3.99 7.38
C GLU A 115 -2.23 4.26 8.23
N VAL A 116 -3.14 5.07 7.69
CA VAL A 116 -4.31 5.55 8.39
C VAL A 116 -5.57 5.18 7.61
N TRP A 117 -6.50 4.49 8.28
CA TRP A 117 -7.83 4.15 7.77
C TRP A 117 -8.82 5.23 8.21
N LEU A 118 -9.44 5.87 7.25
CA LEU A 118 -10.39 6.95 7.45
C LEU A 118 -11.80 6.41 7.19
N PHE A 119 -12.52 6.06 8.26
CA PHE A 119 -13.86 5.47 8.16
C PHE A 119 -14.95 6.52 8.07
N GLN A 120 -15.85 6.34 7.12
CA GLN A 120 -17.05 7.15 6.97
C GLN A 120 -18.22 6.57 7.76
N ASN A 121 -19.34 7.33 7.80
CA ASN A 121 -20.54 6.93 8.51
C ASN A 121 -21.14 5.60 8.01
N ASP A 122 -21.00 5.29 6.73
CA ASP A 122 -21.48 4.05 6.15
C ASP A 122 -20.52 2.84 6.36
N GLY A 123 -19.42 3.05 7.05
CA GLY A 123 -18.43 2.00 7.32
C GLY A 123 -17.41 1.76 6.22
N ARG A 124 -17.52 2.45 5.08
CA ARG A 124 -16.47 2.43 4.06
C ARG A 124 -15.29 3.26 4.51
N PHE A 125 -14.12 2.97 3.96
CA PHE A 125 -12.90 3.67 4.35
C PHE A 125 -12.07 4.12 3.15
N ALA A 126 -11.24 5.11 3.40
CA ALA A 126 -10.14 5.48 2.53
C ALA A 126 -8.84 5.36 3.31
N LEU A 127 -7.74 5.10 2.63
CA LEU A 127 -6.40 5.20 3.21
C LEU A 127 -5.85 6.60 2.99
N LYS A 128 -5.25 7.17 4.02
CA LYS A 128 -4.74 8.54 3.96
C LYS A 128 -3.80 8.77 2.77
N THR A 129 -2.99 7.78 2.44
CA THR A 129 -2.03 7.86 1.32
C THR A 129 -2.70 8.13 -0.02
N LEU A 130 -3.91 7.60 -0.24
CA LEU A 130 -4.64 7.74 -1.50
C LEU A 130 -5.90 8.59 -1.37
N ALA A 131 -6.26 9.02 -0.17
CA ALA A 131 -7.46 9.80 0.06
C ALA A 131 -7.42 11.14 -0.70
N LEU A 132 -8.55 11.50 -1.30
CA LEU A 132 -8.73 12.84 -1.85
C LEU A 132 -8.79 13.85 -0.70
N PRO A 133 -8.53 15.13 -0.98
CA PRO A 133 -8.68 16.17 0.03
C PRO A 133 -10.06 16.14 0.67
N GLN A 134 -10.12 16.29 1.99
CA GLN A 134 -11.37 16.34 2.71
C GLN A 134 -12.21 17.52 2.25
N ARG A 135 -13.52 17.31 2.12
CA ARG A 135 -14.43 18.41 1.78
C ARG A 135 -14.44 19.46 2.89
N GLY A 136 -14.46 20.71 2.48
CA GLY A 136 -14.66 21.81 3.41
C GLY A 136 -16.06 21.76 4.04
N LEU A 137 -16.18 22.37 5.17
CA LEU A 137 -17.45 22.56 5.87
C LEU A 137 -18.28 23.65 5.20
#